data_22e63fdea8b953b304af2374381e08a8
#
_entry.id   22e63fdea8b953b304af2374381e08a8
#
_cell.length_a   1.000
_cell.length_b   1.000
_cell.length_c   1.000
_cell.angle_alpha   90.00
_cell.angle_beta   90.00
_cell.angle_gamma   90.00
#
_symmetry.space_group_name_H-M   'P 1'
#
loop_
_entity.id
_entity.type
_entity.pdbx_description
1 polymer ?
#
loop_
_entity_poly.entity_id
_entity_poly.type
_entity_poly.pdbx_seq_one_letter_code
_entity_poly.pdbx_strand_id
1 'polypeptide(L)'
;ASTVPDNLSLTELEQWVKHSESNTLDIVDGAEAMIEFADSTAPIKTSVCFLYVHGFSASRQETAPVTSEIASHYNANVFHARLAGHGVGSAGMVTSAESWLQSMVDAWKVAEYLGDEVVIVATSTGAPLTVWLLKQLGVAKKVAAVLLMSPNFKIKNPFGFLLTWPLSPYWVHLLLGRNHSWEPESPVHAKVWTSSYSTLAVIEMQKVVDWAGRTDLGSIQTPLAMMCMKNDPTVNASAAESAFERWGAAMKSHIPIRQNSDNAEHVFTGHLAGPDRTDDTVEAFSAFLKPIIV
;
A
#
# COMPACT_ATOMS: atom_id res chain seq x y z
N ALA A 1 -12.50 -13.46 -8.74
CA ALA A 1 -11.41 -14.25 -9.31
C ALA A 1 -10.34 -13.30 -9.83
N SER A 2 -9.07 -13.73 -9.87
CA SER A 2 -7.98 -12.97 -10.49
C SER A 2 -8.13 -12.89 -12.00
N THR A 3 -7.64 -11.79 -12.59
CA THR A 3 -7.51 -11.64 -14.05
C THR A 3 -6.16 -12.17 -14.57
N VAL A 4 -5.20 -12.42 -13.68
CA VAL A 4 -3.90 -13.00 -14.00
C VAL A 4 -4.09 -14.46 -14.45
N PRO A 5 -3.63 -14.85 -15.65
CA PRO A 5 -3.75 -16.22 -16.12
C PRO A 5 -3.04 -17.24 -15.22
N ASP A 6 -3.51 -18.48 -15.28
CA ASP A 6 -2.85 -19.60 -14.60
C ASP A 6 -1.69 -20.16 -15.43
N ASN A 7 -0.73 -20.79 -14.75
CA ASN A 7 0.38 -21.55 -15.36
C ASN A 7 1.35 -20.72 -16.23
N LEU A 8 1.55 -19.46 -15.88
CA LEU A 8 2.58 -18.63 -16.52
C LEU A 8 3.98 -18.98 -15.98
N SER A 9 4.98 -18.98 -16.85
CA SER A 9 6.37 -18.81 -16.43
C SER A 9 6.62 -17.40 -15.90
N LEU A 10 7.69 -17.16 -15.16
CA LEU A 10 7.99 -15.81 -14.62
C LEU A 10 8.23 -14.79 -15.72
N THR A 11 8.80 -15.20 -16.86
CA THR A 11 8.96 -14.32 -18.01
C THR A 11 7.62 -13.94 -18.64
N GLU A 12 6.69 -14.91 -18.78
CA GLU A 12 5.35 -14.64 -19.29
C GLU A 12 4.55 -13.78 -18.31
N LEU A 13 4.72 -13.99 -17.00
CA LEU A 13 4.11 -13.16 -15.96
C LEU A 13 4.58 -11.71 -16.07
N GLU A 14 5.88 -11.47 -16.22
CA GLU A 14 6.44 -10.13 -16.39
C GLU A 14 5.88 -9.46 -17.66
N GLN A 15 5.81 -10.20 -18.76
CA GLN A 15 5.23 -9.70 -20.00
C GLN A 15 3.73 -9.39 -19.83
N TRP A 16 3.00 -10.23 -19.10
CA TRP A 16 1.60 -9.98 -18.79
C TRP A 16 1.40 -8.71 -17.99
N VAL A 17 2.21 -8.49 -16.94
CA VAL A 17 2.17 -7.26 -16.13
C VAL A 17 2.47 -6.04 -17.02
N LYS A 18 3.55 -6.07 -17.80
CA LYS A 18 3.91 -4.98 -18.72
C LYS A 18 2.80 -4.70 -19.75
N HIS A 19 2.19 -5.75 -20.30
CA HIS A 19 1.11 -5.60 -21.25
C HIS A 19 -0.16 -5.03 -20.60
N SER A 20 -0.51 -5.48 -19.40
CA SER A 20 -1.64 -4.94 -18.64
C SER A 20 -1.45 -3.43 -18.37
N GLU A 21 -0.26 -3.01 -17.99
CA GLU A 21 0.06 -1.60 -17.76
C GLU A 21 0.03 -0.80 -19.07
N SER A 22 0.58 -1.33 -20.16
CA SER A 22 0.56 -0.65 -21.48
C SER A 22 -0.86 -0.43 -22.04
N ASN A 23 -1.83 -1.22 -21.61
CA ASN A 23 -3.24 -1.05 -21.96
C ASN A 23 -3.96 0.01 -21.10
N THR A 24 -3.33 0.49 -20.05
CA THR A 24 -3.86 1.56 -19.22
C THR A 24 -3.42 2.90 -19.83
N LEU A 25 -4.39 3.74 -20.16
CA LEU A 25 -4.09 5.04 -20.74
C LEU A 25 -3.48 5.98 -19.70
N ASP A 26 -2.51 6.78 -20.14
CA ASP A 26 -1.97 7.93 -19.44
C ASP A 26 -1.31 7.60 -18.08
N ILE A 27 -0.66 6.41 -17.96
CA ILE A 27 0.15 6.12 -16.78
C ILE A 27 1.34 7.09 -16.75
N VAL A 28 1.55 7.68 -15.59
CA VAL A 28 2.71 8.54 -15.32
C VAL A 28 3.96 7.67 -15.24
N ASP A 29 5.00 8.07 -15.96
CA ASP A 29 6.28 7.36 -15.99
C ASP A 29 6.83 7.09 -14.58
N GLY A 30 7.11 5.83 -14.28
CA GLY A 30 7.54 5.36 -12.97
C GLY A 30 6.41 4.97 -12.00
N ALA A 31 5.13 5.16 -12.38
CA ALA A 31 3.98 4.78 -11.56
C ALA A 31 3.42 3.38 -11.90
N GLU A 32 3.94 2.73 -12.94
CA GLU A 32 3.49 1.42 -13.40
C GLU A 32 3.66 0.35 -12.31
N ALA A 33 2.80 -0.67 -12.33
CA ALA A 33 3.06 -1.90 -11.61
C ALA A 33 4.34 -2.56 -12.16
N MET A 34 5.17 -3.10 -11.29
CA MET A 34 6.49 -3.62 -11.69
C MET A 34 6.88 -4.85 -10.88
N ILE A 35 7.40 -5.86 -11.60
CA ILE A 35 8.13 -6.96 -10.97
C ILE A 35 9.62 -6.59 -10.95
N GLU A 36 10.22 -6.77 -9.78
CA GLU A 36 11.67 -6.66 -9.57
C GLU A 36 12.18 -8.04 -9.15
N PHE A 37 12.92 -8.68 -10.01
CA PHE A 37 13.50 -10.00 -9.72
C PHE A 37 14.78 -9.85 -8.90
N ALA A 38 14.99 -10.75 -7.94
CA ALA A 38 16.22 -10.85 -7.17
C ALA A 38 17.43 -11.06 -8.09
N ASP A 39 17.26 -11.86 -9.15
CA ASP A 39 18.19 -11.98 -10.27
C ASP A 39 17.42 -11.76 -11.58
N SER A 40 17.61 -10.60 -12.19
CA SER A 40 16.96 -10.23 -13.46
C SER A 40 17.48 -11.02 -14.67
N THR A 41 18.65 -11.65 -14.55
CA THR A 41 19.27 -12.44 -15.63
C THR A 41 18.76 -13.89 -15.65
N ALA A 42 18.32 -14.38 -14.49
CA ALA A 42 17.79 -15.74 -14.31
C ALA A 42 16.58 -15.73 -13.35
N PRO A 43 15.42 -15.22 -13.78
CA PRO A 43 14.25 -15.13 -12.93
C PRO A 43 13.82 -16.49 -12.38
N ILE A 44 13.81 -16.62 -11.07
CA ILE A 44 13.32 -17.81 -10.35
C ILE A 44 12.34 -17.39 -9.26
N LYS A 45 11.46 -18.31 -8.89
CA LYS A 45 10.62 -18.15 -7.69
C LYS A 45 11.50 -18.20 -6.46
N THR A 46 11.31 -17.23 -5.54
CA THR A 46 12.09 -17.13 -4.30
C THR A 46 11.32 -17.75 -3.12
N SER A 47 11.99 -18.05 -2.01
CA SER A 47 11.34 -18.55 -0.80
C SER A 47 10.33 -17.53 -0.24
N VAL A 48 10.64 -16.25 -0.38
CA VAL A 48 9.76 -15.14 0.00
C VAL A 48 9.70 -14.11 -1.13
N CYS A 49 8.53 -13.51 -1.33
CA CYS A 49 8.33 -12.37 -2.22
C CYS A 49 7.82 -11.19 -1.39
N PHE A 50 8.20 -9.98 -1.76
CA PHE A 50 7.65 -8.76 -1.18
C PHE A 50 6.57 -8.18 -2.09
N LEU A 51 5.38 -7.95 -1.53
CA LEU A 51 4.27 -7.27 -2.21
C LEU A 51 4.14 -5.87 -1.63
N TYR A 52 4.41 -4.85 -2.44
CA TYR A 52 4.21 -3.46 -2.04
C TYR A 52 2.84 -2.94 -2.48
N VAL A 53 2.10 -2.35 -1.54
CA VAL A 53 0.78 -1.74 -1.74
C VAL A 53 0.83 -0.27 -1.31
N HIS A 54 0.76 0.62 -2.28
CA HIS A 54 0.85 2.06 -2.07
C HIS A 54 -0.42 2.67 -1.43
N GLY A 55 -0.30 3.92 -0.99
CA GLY A 55 -1.37 4.71 -0.41
C GLY A 55 -2.35 5.30 -1.44
N PHE A 56 -3.39 5.97 -0.91
CA PHE A 56 -4.36 6.71 -1.73
C PHE A 56 -3.67 7.85 -2.48
N SER A 57 -4.03 8.03 -3.75
CA SER A 57 -3.45 9.00 -4.69
C SER A 57 -1.97 8.83 -5.01
N ALA A 58 -1.31 7.80 -4.45
CA ALA A 58 0.12 7.57 -4.59
C ALA A 58 0.47 6.56 -5.70
N SER A 59 1.73 6.25 -5.79
CA SER A 59 2.29 5.18 -6.62
C SER A 59 3.39 4.44 -5.85
N ARG A 60 4.00 3.41 -6.47
CA ARG A 60 5.13 2.67 -5.88
C ARG A 60 6.33 3.56 -5.49
N GLN A 61 6.40 4.76 -6.03
CA GLN A 61 7.50 5.71 -5.78
C GLN A 61 7.40 6.39 -4.41
N GLU A 62 6.24 6.35 -3.73
CA GLU A 62 6.03 7.14 -2.50
C GLU A 62 7.01 6.80 -1.37
N THR A 63 7.42 5.54 -1.24
CA THR A 63 8.39 5.07 -0.24
C THR A 63 9.61 4.37 -0.87
N ALA A 64 9.78 4.47 -2.18
CA ALA A 64 10.94 3.88 -2.83
C ALA A 64 12.25 4.47 -2.24
N PRO A 65 13.29 3.63 -2.01
CA PRO A 65 13.45 2.23 -2.38
C PRO A 65 13.19 1.22 -1.23
N VAL A 66 12.52 1.61 -0.15
CA VAL A 66 12.42 0.84 1.12
C VAL A 66 12.12 -0.65 0.88
N THR A 67 11.08 -0.96 0.11
CA THR A 67 10.69 -2.36 -0.12
C THR A 67 11.75 -3.14 -0.89
N SER A 68 12.35 -2.55 -1.92
CA SER A 68 13.40 -3.17 -2.73
C SER A 68 14.66 -3.42 -1.90
N GLU A 69 15.04 -2.48 -1.05
CA GLU A 69 16.21 -2.62 -0.18
C GLU A 69 16.01 -3.72 0.88
N ILE A 70 14.82 -3.78 1.53
CA ILE A 70 14.51 -4.88 2.44
C ILE A 70 14.55 -6.21 1.69
N ALA A 71 13.92 -6.31 0.53
CA ALA A 71 13.86 -7.53 -0.26
C ALA A 71 15.25 -8.01 -0.68
N SER A 72 16.17 -7.09 -0.99
CA SER A 72 17.55 -7.42 -1.37
C SER A 72 18.31 -8.15 -0.26
N HIS A 73 18.03 -7.86 1.01
CA HIS A 73 18.64 -8.56 2.15
C HIS A 73 18.24 -10.05 2.21
N TYR A 74 17.14 -10.43 1.56
CA TYR A 74 16.60 -11.79 1.52
C TYR A 74 16.74 -12.45 0.15
N ASN A 75 17.42 -11.81 -0.82
CA ASN A 75 17.46 -12.24 -2.22
C ASN A 75 16.04 -12.56 -2.74
N ALA A 76 15.09 -11.69 -2.46
CA ALA A 76 13.68 -11.89 -2.70
C ALA A 76 13.20 -11.09 -3.91
N ASN A 77 12.25 -11.67 -4.67
CA ASN A 77 11.51 -10.95 -5.68
C ASN A 77 10.57 -9.92 -5.05
N VAL A 78 10.27 -8.85 -5.78
CA VAL A 78 9.32 -7.82 -5.36
C VAL A 78 8.26 -7.63 -6.42
N PHE A 79 7.02 -7.46 -6.00
CA PHE A 79 5.95 -6.93 -6.84
C PHE A 79 5.48 -5.59 -6.27
N HIS A 80 5.66 -4.56 -7.05
CA HIS A 80 5.10 -3.24 -6.78
C HIS A 80 3.75 -3.14 -7.47
N ALA A 81 2.67 -3.25 -6.69
CA ALA A 81 1.32 -3.19 -7.20
C ALA A 81 0.94 -1.73 -7.58
N ARG A 82 0.09 -1.58 -8.58
CA ARG A 82 -0.63 -0.35 -8.87
C ARG A 82 -2.14 -0.57 -8.71
N LEU A 83 -2.75 0.20 -7.83
CA LEU A 83 -4.20 0.16 -7.64
C LEU A 83 -4.90 0.83 -8.83
N ALA A 84 -6.04 0.28 -9.23
CA ALA A 84 -6.83 0.82 -10.34
C ALA A 84 -7.05 2.33 -10.20
N GLY A 85 -6.86 3.07 -11.29
CA GLY A 85 -6.99 4.52 -11.34
C GLY A 85 -5.89 5.33 -10.66
N HIS A 86 -4.92 4.70 -10.01
CA HIS A 86 -3.75 5.38 -9.44
C HIS A 86 -2.61 5.46 -10.46
N GLY A 87 -1.72 6.43 -10.27
CA GLY A 87 -0.57 6.63 -11.14
C GLY A 87 -0.93 7.00 -12.58
N VAL A 88 -2.12 7.54 -12.84
CA VAL A 88 -2.55 8.03 -14.14
C VAL A 88 -2.76 9.55 -14.08
N GLY A 89 -2.73 10.20 -15.23
CA GLY A 89 -2.81 11.66 -15.32
C GLY A 89 -4.13 12.26 -14.82
N SER A 90 -4.53 13.39 -15.35
CA SER A 90 -5.61 14.24 -14.83
C SER A 90 -7.01 13.59 -14.75
N ALA A 91 -7.24 12.49 -15.48
CA ALA A 91 -8.46 11.70 -15.41
C ALA A 91 -8.40 10.56 -14.35
N GLY A 92 -7.32 10.50 -13.58
CA GLY A 92 -7.08 9.45 -12.61
C GLY A 92 -8.03 9.45 -11.42
N MET A 93 -7.99 8.37 -10.66
CA MET A 93 -8.78 8.16 -9.44
C MET A 93 -10.30 8.06 -9.67
N VAL A 94 -10.76 7.94 -10.92
CA VAL A 94 -12.17 7.69 -11.26
C VAL A 94 -12.40 6.17 -11.27
N THR A 95 -12.33 5.56 -10.09
CA THR A 95 -12.54 4.13 -9.89
C THR A 95 -13.30 3.88 -8.60
N SER A 96 -13.72 2.64 -8.38
CA SER A 96 -14.42 2.22 -7.17
C SER A 96 -13.50 1.46 -6.20
N ALA A 97 -13.92 1.37 -4.96
CA ALA A 97 -13.26 0.53 -3.95
C ALA A 97 -13.17 -0.93 -4.43
N GLU A 98 -14.19 -1.44 -5.11
CA GLU A 98 -14.22 -2.79 -5.67
C GLU A 98 -13.12 -3.01 -6.71
N SER A 99 -12.81 -1.98 -7.52
CA SER A 99 -11.70 -2.04 -8.49
C SER A 99 -10.34 -2.13 -7.77
N TRP A 100 -10.19 -1.46 -6.63
CA TRP A 100 -8.99 -1.58 -5.80
C TRP A 100 -8.89 -2.97 -5.16
N LEU A 101 -10.01 -3.52 -4.69
CA LEU A 101 -10.04 -4.90 -4.18
C LEU A 101 -9.69 -5.91 -5.27
N GLN A 102 -10.14 -5.68 -6.53
CA GLN A 102 -9.72 -6.50 -7.67
C GLN A 102 -8.21 -6.37 -7.92
N SER A 103 -7.66 -5.16 -7.85
CA SER A 103 -6.20 -4.95 -7.96
C SER A 103 -5.44 -5.73 -6.88
N MET A 104 -5.97 -5.82 -5.65
CA MET A 104 -5.38 -6.63 -4.58
C MET A 104 -5.42 -8.13 -4.87
N VAL A 105 -6.52 -8.63 -5.47
CA VAL A 105 -6.63 -10.05 -5.89
C VAL A 105 -5.59 -10.37 -6.97
N ASP A 106 -5.43 -9.48 -7.94
CA ASP A 106 -4.45 -9.67 -9.02
C ASP A 106 -3.01 -9.52 -8.49
N ALA A 107 -2.76 -8.55 -7.61
CA ALA A 107 -1.46 -8.38 -6.97
C ALA A 107 -1.07 -9.61 -6.13
N TRP A 108 -2.01 -10.18 -5.40
CA TRP A 108 -1.81 -11.41 -4.65
C TRP A 108 -1.43 -12.57 -5.58
N LYS A 109 -2.16 -12.74 -6.70
CA LYS A 109 -1.88 -13.79 -7.67
C LYS A 109 -0.47 -13.64 -8.28
N VAL A 110 -0.04 -12.42 -8.61
CA VAL A 110 1.34 -12.15 -9.05
C VAL A 110 2.34 -12.53 -7.96
N ALA A 111 2.11 -12.12 -6.72
CA ALA A 111 3.02 -12.44 -5.61
C ALA A 111 3.16 -13.95 -5.36
N GLU A 112 2.08 -14.74 -5.51
CA GLU A 112 2.12 -16.21 -5.41
C GLU A 112 3.00 -16.88 -6.50
N TYR A 113 3.14 -16.25 -7.66
CA TYR A 113 4.10 -16.71 -8.68
C TYR A 113 5.54 -16.42 -8.27
N LEU A 114 5.78 -15.29 -7.59
CA LEU A 114 7.10 -14.76 -7.30
C LEU A 114 7.74 -15.34 -6.05
N GLY A 115 6.95 -15.79 -5.07
CA GLY A 115 7.44 -16.35 -3.82
C GLY A 115 6.58 -17.50 -3.27
N ASP A 116 7.18 -18.36 -2.44
CA ASP A 116 6.44 -19.40 -1.73
C ASP A 116 5.63 -18.81 -0.56
N GLU A 117 6.22 -17.82 0.11
CA GLU A 117 5.58 -16.97 1.11
C GLU A 117 5.63 -15.50 0.67
N VAL A 118 4.79 -14.66 1.24
CA VAL A 118 4.70 -13.25 0.89
C VAL A 118 4.85 -12.37 2.13
N VAL A 119 5.71 -11.37 2.06
CA VAL A 119 5.70 -10.23 2.97
C VAL A 119 4.95 -9.10 2.30
N ILE A 120 3.90 -8.60 2.96
CA ILE A 120 3.15 -7.45 2.44
C ILE A 120 3.69 -6.18 3.10
N VAL A 121 4.14 -5.24 2.29
CA VAL A 121 4.55 -3.90 2.71
C VAL A 121 3.49 -2.91 2.23
N ALA A 122 2.89 -2.16 3.13
CA ALA A 122 1.78 -1.29 2.77
C ALA A 122 1.87 0.08 3.43
N THR A 123 1.54 1.11 2.66
CA THR A 123 1.51 2.50 3.11
C THR A 123 0.07 3.01 3.16
N SER A 124 -0.27 3.77 4.21
CA SER A 124 -1.52 4.52 4.32
C SER A 124 -2.77 3.67 4.01
N THR A 125 -3.52 3.99 2.97
CA THR A 125 -4.72 3.24 2.53
C THR A 125 -4.40 1.84 2.01
N GLY A 126 -3.14 1.54 1.68
CA GLY A 126 -2.69 0.16 1.44
C GLY A 126 -2.92 -0.77 2.63
N ALA A 127 -2.91 -0.25 3.87
CA ALA A 127 -3.12 -1.05 5.08
C ALA A 127 -4.55 -1.63 5.18
N PRO A 128 -5.65 -0.87 5.08
CA PRO A 128 -6.99 -1.44 5.06
C PRO A 128 -7.24 -2.39 3.90
N LEU A 129 -6.63 -2.15 2.73
CA LEU A 129 -6.68 -3.09 1.60
C LEU A 129 -5.94 -4.40 1.92
N THR A 130 -4.80 -4.32 2.61
CA THR A 130 -4.08 -5.49 3.13
C THR A 130 -4.91 -6.28 4.14
N VAL A 131 -5.61 -5.60 5.06
CA VAL A 131 -6.54 -6.25 5.99
C VAL A 131 -7.63 -7.02 5.22
N TRP A 132 -8.20 -6.40 4.18
CA TRP A 132 -9.19 -7.07 3.35
C TRP A 132 -8.61 -8.31 2.66
N LEU A 133 -7.41 -8.22 2.11
CA LEU A 133 -6.74 -9.33 1.44
C LEU A 133 -6.49 -10.50 2.42
N LEU A 134 -6.01 -10.23 3.63
CA LEU A 134 -5.77 -11.24 4.66
C LEU A 134 -7.03 -11.99 5.11
N LYS A 135 -8.21 -11.39 4.93
CA LYS A 135 -9.50 -12.03 5.20
C LYS A 135 -9.98 -12.93 4.06
N GLN A 136 -9.31 -12.95 2.91
CA GLN A 136 -9.63 -13.87 1.84
C GLN A 136 -9.16 -15.28 2.16
N LEU A 137 -9.91 -16.28 1.71
CA LEU A 137 -9.65 -17.68 2.02
C LEU A 137 -8.25 -18.12 1.58
N GLY A 138 -7.46 -18.60 2.51
CA GLY A 138 -6.13 -19.16 2.26
C GLY A 138 -5.00 -18.14 2.22
N VAL A 139 -5.27 -16.84 2.01
CA VAL A 139 -4.23 -15.81 1.87
C VAL A 139 -3.34 -15.72 3.11
N ALA A 140 -3.93 -15.52 4.29
CA ALA A 140 -3.17 -15.32 5.54
C ALA A 140 -2.20 -16.48 5.86
N LYS A 141 -2.45 -17.68 5.33
CA LYS A 141 -1.57 -18.85 5.56
C LYS A 141 -0.25 -18.77 4.81
N LYS A 142 -0.18 -17.96 3.77
CA LYS A 142 1.02 -17.76 2.93
C LYS A 142 1.67 -16.39 3.15
N VAL A 143 1.10 -15.55 4.02
CA VAL A 143 1.69 -14.26 4.36
C VAL A 143 2.58 -14.43 5.59
N ALA A 144 3.89 -14.32 5.39
CA ALA A 144 4.91 -14.45 6.44
C ALA A 144 4.84 -13.27 7.42
N ALA A 145 4.65 -12.05 6.93
CA ALA A 145 4.54 -10.85 7.74
C ALA A 145 3.85 -9.70 6.99
N VAL A 146 3.38 -8.72 7.75
CA VAL A 146 2.87 -7.44 7.26
C VAL A 146 3.70 -6.31 7.86
N LEU A 147 4.14 -5.38 7.01
CA LEU A 147 4.88 -4.17 7.38
C LEU A 147 4.03 -2.96 7.00
N LEU A 148 3.60 -2.18 7.97
CA LEU A 148 2.72 -1.03 7.76
C LEU A 148 3.44 0.29 8.03
N MET A 149 3.36 1.21 7.08
CA MET A 149 3.83 2.59 7.19
C MET A 149 2.65 3.55 7.20
N SER A 150 2.51 4.36 8.25
CA SER A 150 1.43 5.35 8.42
C SER A 150 0.03 4.83 8.07
N PRO A 151 -0.42 3.68 8.61
CA PRO A 151 -1.62 2.99 8.15
C PRO A 151 -2.89 3.81 8.37
N ASN A 152 -3.74 3.87 7.34
CA ASN A 152 -4.99 4.63 7.37
C ASN A 152 -6.16 3.77 7.89
N PHE A 153 -6.28 3.62 9.21
CA PHE A 153 -7.48 3.04 9.85
C PHE A 153 -8.54 4.08 10.20
N LYS A 154 -8.22 5.35 10.08
CA LYS A 154 -9.12 6.50 10.19
C LYS A 154 -8.40 7.74 9.68
N ILE A 155 -9.06 8.54 8.84
CA ILE A 155 -8.51 9.85 8.47
C ILE A 155 -8.49 10.80 9.67
N LYS A 156 -7.56 11.76 9.66
CA LYS A 156 -7.43 12.73 10.77
C LYS A 156 -8.64 13.64 10.92
N ASN A 157 -9.29 13.99 9.79
CA ASN A 157 -10.47 14.83 9.81
C ASN A 157 -11.62 14.13 10.58
N PRO A 158 -12.14 14.69 11.68
CA PRO A 158 -13.17 14.07 12.49
C PRO A 158 -14.51 13.90 11.74
N PHE A 159 -14.74 14.66 10.68
CA PHE A 159 -15.93 14.58 9.84
C PHE A 159 -15.84 13.55 8.71
N GLY A 160 -14.74 12.77 8.65
CA GLY A 160 -14.56 11.75 7.61
C GLY A 160 -15.70 10.74 7.49
N PHE A 161 -16.38 10.42 8.61
CA PHE A 161 -17.53 9.52 8.62
C PHE A 161 -18.70 10.02 7.74
N LEU A 162 -18.80 11.33 7.50
CA LEU A 162 -19.82 11.91 6.63
C LEU A 162 -19.65 11.46 5.18
N LEU A 163 -18.43 11.15 4.76
CA LEU A 163 -18.14 10.70 3.38
C LEU A 163 -18.84 9.38 3.02
N THR A 164 -19.15 8.55 4.01
CA THR A 164 -19.86 7.27 3.82
C THR A 164 -21.31 7.32 4.29
N TRP A 165 -21.84 8.51 4.66
CA TRP A 165 -23.23 8.67 5.05
C TRP A 165 -24.17 8.48 3.84
N PRO A 166 -25.43 8.06 4.06
CA PRO A 166 -26.40 7.88 2.98
C PRO A 166 -26.45 9.08 2.02
N LEU A 167 -26.47 8.78 0.72
CA LEU A 167 -26.52 9.78 -0.35
C LEU A 167 -25.28 10.69 -0.44
N SER A 168 -24.17 10.35 0.23
CA SER A 168 -22.93 11.15 0.17
C SER A 168 -22.46 11.50 -1.26
N PRO A 169 -22.56 10.64 -2.29
CA PRO A 169 -22.18 11.02 -3.64
C PRO A 169 -22.93 12.24 -4.21
N TYR A 170 -24.12 12.52 -3.69
CA TYR A 170 -24.94 13.64 -4.16
C TYR A 170 -24.64 14.95 -3.42
N TRP A 171 -24.48 14.91 -2.08
CA TRP A 171 -24.31 16.14 -1.31
C TRP A 171 -22.85 16.52 -1.04
N VAL A 172 -21.92 15.54 -1.06
CA VAL A 172 -20.49 15.82 -0.86
C VAL A 172 -19.97 16.78 -1.92
N HIS A 173 -20.40 16.63 -3.19
CA HIS A 173 -20.04 17.57 -4.25
C HIS A 173 -20.52 19.01 -4.01
N LEU A 174 -21.64 19.19 -3.31
CA LEU A 174 -22.16 20.52 -2.98
C LEU A 174 -21.33 21.20 -1.90
N LEU A 175 -20.74 20.41 -0.97
CA LEU A 175 -19.97 20.94 0.16
C LEU A 175 -18.47 21.08 -0.15
N LEU A 176 -17.89 20.09 -0.82
CA LEU A 176 -16.44 19.98 -1.04
C LEU A 176 -16.02 20.26 -2.49
N GLY A 177 -16.99 20.55 -3.38
CA GLY A 177 -16.72 20.66 -4.81
C GLY A 177 -16.59 19.29 -5.50
N ARG A 178 -16.44 19.32 -6.83
CA ARG A 178 -16.33 18.08 -7.63
C ARG A 178 -14.95 17.46 -7.57
N ASN A 179 -13.92 18.28 -7.41
CA ASN A 179 -12.53 17.86 -7.37
C ASN A 179 -11.87 18.37 -6.10
N HIS A 180 -11.01 17.53 -5.56
CA HIS A 180 -10.04 17.89 -4.53
C HIS A 180 -8.68 18.07 -5.20
N SER A 181 -8.01 19.19 -4.90
CA SER A 181 -6.68 19.47 -5.45
C SER A 181 -5.78 20.03 -4.36
N TRP A 182 -4.51 19.71 -4.45
CA TRP A 182 -3.47 20.26 -3.60
C TRP A 182 -2.21 20.55 -4.44
N GLU A 183 -1.37 21.47 -3.97
CA GLU A 183 -0.17 21.84 -4.70
C GLU A 183 0.98 20.88 -4.33
N PRO A 184 1.57 20.19 -5.31
CA PRO A 184 2.75 19.36 -5.10
C PRO A 184 3.95 20.21 -4.69
N GLU A 185 4.73 19.75 -3.73
CA GLU A 185 5.93 20.45 -3.24
C GLU A 185 7.03 20.56 -4.29
N SER A 186 7.02 19.69 -5.29
CA SER A 186 7.98 19.71 -6.41
C SER A 186 7.41 19.03 -7.65
N PRO A 187 8.02 19.24 -8.85
CA PRO A 187 7.64 18.49 -10.05
C PRO A 187 7.81 16.98 -9.93
N VAL A 188 8.74 16.51 -9.10
CA VAL A 188 8.93 15.08 -8.83
C VAL A 188 7.80 14.57 -7.95
N HIS A 189 7.42 15.34 -6.93
CA HIS A 189 6.28 15.02 -6.07
C HIS A 189 4.98 14.88 -6.88
N ALA A 190 4.77 15.76 -7.88
CA ALA A 190 3.63 15.71 -8.80
C ALA A 190 3.59 14.43 -9.67
N LYS A 191 4.72 13.75 -9.89
CA LYS A 191 4.77 12.47 -10.60
C LYS A 191 4.44 11.27 -9.74
N VAL A 192 4.65 11.37 -8.43
CA VAL A 192 4.43 10.27 -7.48
C VAL A 192 3.00 10.23 -6.98
N TRP A 193 2.41 11.39 -6.76
CA TRP A 193 1.05 11.54 -6.23
C TRP A 193 0.14 12.24 -7.23
N THR A 194 -1.06 11.70 -7.40
CA THR A 194 -2.14 12.39 -8.13
C THR A 194 -2.64 13.55 -7.28
N SER A 195 -2.28 14.77 -7.66
CA SER A 195 -2.58 15.99 -6.90
C SER A 195 -3.97 16.59 -7.15
N SER A 196 -4.69 16.07 -8.14
CA SER A 196 -6.07 16.50 -8.45
C SER A 196 -6.92 15.30 -8.81
N TYR A 197 -7.99 15.06 -8.04
CA TYR A 197 -8.87 13.92 -8.23
C TYR A 197 -10.30 14.23 -7.81
N SER A 198 -11.24 13.41 -8.28
CA SER A 198 -12.66 13.53 -7.93
C SER A 198 -12.89 13.32 -6.43
N THR A 199 -13.76 14.13 -5.83
CA THR A 199 -14.23 13.89 -4.44
C THR A 199 -14.89 12.53 -4.25
N LEU A 200 -15.40 11.90 -5.32
CA LEU A 200 -15.89 10.52 -5.28
C LEU A 200 -14.80 9.52 -4.89
N ALA A 201 -13.55 9.74 -5.33
CA ALA A 201 -12.44 8.87 -4.97
C ALA A 201 -12.19 8.87 -3.44
N VAL A 202 -12.40 10.02 -2.78
CA VAL A 202 -12.27 10.12 -1.32
C VAL A 202 -13.38 9.33 -0.61
N ILE A 203 -14.57 9.29 -1.19
CA ILE A 203 -15.69 8.46 -0.69
C ILE A 203 -15.33 6.98 -0.79
N GLU A 204 -14.77 6.55 -1.93
CA GLU A 204 -14.35 5.17 -2.14
C GLU A 204 -13.24 4.75 -1.15
N MET A 205 -12.26 5.63 -0.92
CA MET A 205 -11.24 5.43 0.11
C MET A 205 -11.87 5.27 1.49
N GLN A 206 -12.80 6.16 1.87
CA GLN A 206 -13.43 6.11 3.18
C GLN A 206 -14.24 4.82 3.40
N LYS A 207 -14.87 4.26 2.35
CA LYS A 207 -15.55 2.96 2.44
C LYS A 207 -14.60 1.84 2.89
N VAL A 208 -13.40 1.79 2.29
CA VAL A 208 -12.38 0.79 2.63
C VAL A 208 -11.86 1.00 4.06
N VAL A 209 -11.59 2.25 4.43
CA VAL A 209 -11.16 2.62 5.79
C VAL A 209 -12.20 2.26 6.84
N ASP A 210 -13.47 2.61 6.61
CA ASP A 210 -14.57 2.29 7.52
C ASP A 210 -14.79 0.78 7.66
N TRP A 211 -14.66 0.05 6.56
CA TRP A 211 -14.76 -1.40 6.59
C TRP A 211 -13.66 -2.02 7.46
N ALA A 212 -12.40 -1.61 7.26
CA ALA A 212 -11.26 -2.11 8.03
C ALA A 212 -11.36 -1.74 9.52
N GLY A 213 -11.84 -0.53 9.83
CA GLY A 213 -12.04 -0.06 11.20
C GLY A 213 -13.05 -0.91 11.98
N ARG A 214 -14.03 -1.50 11.30
CA ARG A 214 -15.07 -2.37 11.88
C ARG A 214 -14.72 -3.86 11.84
N THR A 215 -13.68 -4.21 11.09
CA THR A 215 -13.27 -5.61 10.92
C THR A 215 -12.66 -6.15 12.22
N ASP A 216 -12.93 -7.42 12.52
CA ASP A 216 -12.25 -8.15 13.58
C ASP A 216 -10.79 -8.39 13.21
N LEU A 217 -9.91 -7.54 13.72
CA LEU A 217 -8.45 -7.66 13.57
C LEU A 217 -7.87 -8.73 14.50
N GLY A 218 -8.56 -9.10 15.57
CA GLY A 218 -8.13 -10.12 16.52
C GLY A 218 -8.00 -11.51 15.91
N SER A 219 -8.70 -11.78 14.82
CA SER A 219 -8.61 -13.04 14.09
C SER A 219 -7.42 -13.12 13.12
N ILE A 220 -6.70 -12.02 12.89
CA ILE A 220 -5.51 -11.98 12.02
C ILE A 220 -4.28 -12.34 12.85
N GLN A 221 -3.69 -13.49 12.58
CA GLN A 221 -2.52 -14.01 13.31
C GLN A 221 -1.20 -13.78 12.58
N THR A 222 -1.23 -13.13 11.42
CA THR A 222 -0.03 -12.79 10.63
C THR A 222 0.84 -11.79 11.40
N PRO A 223 2.15 -12.03 11.56
CA PRO A 223 3.11 -11.12 12.19
C PRO A 223 3.01 -9.70 11.63
N LEU A 224 3.08 -8.69 12.51
CA LEU A 224 2.88 -7.28 12.14
C LEU A 224 3.99 -6.39 12.69
N ALA A 225 4.65 -5.63 11.81
CA ALA A 225 5.39 -4.44 12.22
C ALA A 225 4.67 -3.18 11.71
N MET A 226 4.62 -2.15 12.54
CA MET A 226 3.97 -0.88 12.21
C MET A 226 4.88 0.29 12.61
N MET A 227 4.98 1.25 11.71
CA MET A 227 5.60 2.55 11.94
C MET A 227 4.58 3.65 11.61
N CYS A 228 4.38 4.60 12.52
CA CYS A 228 3.47 5.74 12.34
C CYS A 228 3.92 6.91 13.24
N MET A 229 3.88 8.12 12.71
CA MET A 229 4.16 9.31 13.52
C MET A 229 2.95 9.69 14.39
N LYS A 230 3.17 10.01 15.65
CA LYS A 230 2.09 10.41 16.61
C LYS A 230 1.24 11.57 16.12
N ASN A 231 1.86 12.53 15.46
CA ASN A 231 1.22 13.75 14.97
C ASN A 231 0.98 13.73 13.46
N ASP A 232 0.86 12.55 12.86
CA ASP A 232 0.61 12.40 11.43
C ASP A 232 -0.46 13.41 10.95
N PRO A 233 -0.18 14.21 9.90
CA PRO A 233 -1.09 15.25 9.43
C PRO A 233 -2.31 14.71 8.69
N THR A 234 -2.27 13.49 8.20
CA THR A 234 -3.25 12.90 7.27
C THR A 234 -4.14 11.86 7.93
N VAL A 235 -3.54 10.95 8.70
CA VAL A 235 -4.26 9.85 9.37
C VAL A 235 -4.33 10.06 10.89
N ASN A 236 -5.28 9.40 11.51
CA ASN A 236 -5.43 9.41 12.95
C ASN A 236 -4.49 8.35 13.57
N ALA A 237 -3.36 8.78 14.12
CA ALA A 237 -2.36 7.90 14.71
C ALA A 237 -2.92 7.04 15.86
N SER A 238 -3.82 7.58 16.68
CA SER A 238 -4.45 6.80 17.76
C SER A 238 -5.35 5.68 17.22
N ALA A 239 -5.96 5.86 16.04
CA ALA A 239 -6.71 4.80 15.39
C ALA A 239 -5.77 3.72 14.82
N ALA A 240 -4.59 4.10 14.33
CA ALA A 240 -3.55 3.15 13.91
C ALA A 240 -3.02 2.35 15.11
N GLU A 241 -2.73 3.00 16.23
CA GLU A 241 -2.32 2.36 17.49
C GLU A 241 -3.40 1.39 17.99
N SER A 242 -4.67 1.81 18.01
CA SER A 242 -5.79 0.93 18.39
C SER A 242 -5.94 -0.27 17.46
N ALA A 243 -5.72 -0.11 16.16
CA ALA A 243 -5.73 -1.23 15.22
C ALA A 243 -4.56 -2.20 15.50
N PHE A 244 -3.37 -1.67 15.77
CA PHE A 244 -2.23 -2.46 16.18
C PHE A 244 -2.49 -3.26 17.46
N GLU A 245 -3.07 -2.65 18.48
CA GLU A 245 -3.41 -3.33 19.74
C GLU A 245 -4.40 -4.48 19.52
N ARG A 246 -5.44 -4.25 18.69
CA ARG A 246 -6.47 -5.23 18.36
C ARG A 246 -5.98 -6.34 17.42
N TRP A 247 -4.82 -6.18 16.77
CA TRP A 247 -4.26 -7.18 15.86
C TRP A 247 -3.89 -8.45 16.64
N GLY A 248 -4.35 -9.62 16.18
CA GLY A 248 -4.31 -10.86 16.92
C GLY A 248 -2.98 -11.59 16.96
N ALA A 249 -2.00 -11.19 16.14
CA ALA A 249 -0.71 -11.88 16.09
C ALA A 249 0.06 -11.79 17.42
N ALA A 250 0.68 -12.90 17.79
CA ALA A 250 1.58 -12.95 18.95
C ALA A 250 2.88 -12.16 18.68
N MET A 251 3.37 -12.20 17.44
CA MET A 251 4.54 -11.43 17.02
C MET A 251 4.09 -10.15 16.36
N LYS A 252 4.19 -9.04 17.08
CA LYS A 252 3.91 -7.72 16.58
C LYS A 252 4.81 -6.66 17.23
N SER A 253 5.22 -5.66 16.45
CA SER A 253 6.08 -4.57 16.90
C SER A 253 5.59 -3.22 16.39
N HIS A 254 5.32 -2.29 17.29
CA HIS A 254 5.16 -0.87 16.96
C HIS A 254 6.52 -0.21 17.07
N ILE A 255 7.14 0.08 15.92
CA ILE A 255 8.51 0.56 15.83
C ILE A 255 8.49 2.09 15.86
N PRO A 256 9.21 2.74 16.82
CA PRO A 256 9.25 4.18 16.90
C PRO A 256 10.02 4.78 15.70
N ILE A 257 9.48 5.87 15.17
CA ILE A 257 10.15 6.65 14.12
C ILE A 257 11.07 7.68 14.79
N ARG A 258 12.31 7.74 14.32
CA ARG A 258 13.25 8.77 14.75
C ARG A 258 12.78 10.12 14.21
N GLN A 259 12.46 11.04 15.09
CA GLN A 259 12.09 12.41 14.74
C GLN A 259 13.31 13.31 14.84
N ASN A 260 13.73 13.88 13.72
CA ASN A 260 14.81 14.86 13.66
C ASN A 260 14.29 16.30 13.61
N SER A 261 12.96 16.50 13.48
CA SER A 261 12.28 17.80 13.47
C SER A 261 10.92 17.73 14.15
N ASP A 262 10.36 18.87 14.54
CA ASP A 262 9.00 18.98 15.10
C ASP A 262 7.90 18.74 14.04
N ASN A 263 8.27 18.65 12.76
CA ASN A 263 7.33 18.42 11.67
C ASN A 263 6.99 16.93 11.52
N ALA A 264 5.73 16.62 11.73
CA ALA A 264 5.21 15.29 11.44
C ALA A 264 4.86 15.18 9.96
N GLU A 265 5.27 14.08 9.35
CA GLU A 265 5.04 13.75 7.96
C GLU A 265 4.18 12.49 7.86
N HIS A 266 3.29 12.45 6.86
CA HIS A 266 2.50 11.26 6.60
C HIS A 266 3.33 10.17 5.94
N VAL A 267 4.02 10.51 4.85
CA VAL A 267 5.03 9.64 4.23
C VAL A 267 6.39 10.08 4.78
N PHE A 268 6.93 9.32 5.72
CA PHE A 268 8.10 9.70 6.52
C PHE A 268 9.41 9.06 6.04
N THR A 269 9.37 8.23 5.00
CA THR A 269 10.50 7.46 4.47
C THR A 269 10.46 7.44 2.95
N GLY A 270 11.56 7.00 2.32
CA GLY A 270 11.74 7.00 0.86
C GLY A 270 12.51 8.22 0.36
N HIS A 271 13.12 8.08 -0.81
CA HIS A 271 14.03 9.09 -1.38
C HIS A 271 13.42 10.48 -1.54
N LEU A 272 12.09 10.57 -1.68
CA LEU A 272 11.38 11.82 -1.93
C LEU A 272 10.80 12.43 -0.67
N ALA A 273 10.21 11.62 0.20
CA ALA A 273 9.47 12.12 1.34
C ALA A 273 10.29 12.17 2.64
N GLY A 274 11.18 11.20 2.85
CA GLY A 274 11.97 11.10 4.07
C GLY A 274 13.30 10.40 3.86
N PRO A 275 14.22 10.97 3.05
CA PRO A 275 15.48 10.31 2.71
C PRO A 275 16.36 10.04 3.92
N ASP A 276 16.31 10.89 4.93
CA ASP A 276 17.06 10.76 6.18
C ASP A 276 16.57 9.63 7.11
N ARG A 277 15.40 9.03 6.82
CA ARG A 277 14.81 7.93 7.59
C ARG A 277 14.68 6.63 6.79
N THR A 278 15.14 6.64 5.54
CA THR A 278 15.03 5.47 4.67
C THR A 278 15.83 4.29 5.21
N ASP A 279 17.10 4.50 5.52
CA ASP A 279 17.99 3.45 6.06
C ASP A 279 17.48 2.93 7.41
N ASP A 280 17.10 3.83 8.32
CA ASP A 280 16.53 3.45 9.63
C ASP A 280 15.26 2.59 9.47
N THR A 281 14.42 2.89 8.48
CA THR A 281 13.19 2.13 8.18
C THR A 281 13.52 0.74 7.64
N VAL A 282 14.46 0.66 6.70
CA VAL A 282 14.93 -0.61 6.11
C VAL A 282 15.55 -1.50 7.18
N GLU A 283 16.42 -0.94 8.03
CA GLU A 283 17.05 -1.68 9.13
C GLU A 283 16.04 -2.19 10.15
N ALA A 284 15.11 -1.34 10.56
CA ALA A 284 14.09 -1.68 11.55
C ALA A 284 13.15 -2.80 11.07
N PHE A 285 12.66 -2.72 9.84
CA PHE A 285 11.83 -3.77 9.26
C PHE A 285 12.60 -5.06 8.97
N SER A 286 13.85 -4.96 8.53
CA SER A 286 14.72 -6.13 8.34
C SER A 286 15.00 -6.84 9.66
N ALA A 287 15.23 -6.08 10.74
CA ALA A 287 15.42 -6.65 12.08
C ALA A 287 14.17 -7.40 12.58
N PHE A 288 12.96 -6.84 12.31
CA PHE A 288 11.70 -7.50 12.63
C PHE A 288 11.51 -8.81 11.84
N LEU A 289 11.87 -8.81 10.57
CA LEU A 289 11.70 -9.97 9.68
C LEU A 289 12.70 -11.09 9.95
N LYS A 290 13.88 -10.78 10.50
CA LYS A 290 14.98 -11.76 10.71
C LYS A 290 14.58 -13.05 11.43
N PRO A 291 13.75 -13.05 12.48
CA PRO A 291 13.28 -14.28 13.11
C PRO A 291 12.11 -14.97 12.38
N ILE A 292 11.56 -14.35 11.32
CA ILE A 292 10.37 -14.83 10.60
C ILE A 292 10.78 -15.48 9.28
N ILE A 293 11.73 -14.87 8.59
CA ILE A 293 12.22 -15.33 7.28
C ILE A 293 13.61 -15.96 7.50
N VAL A 294 13.73 -17.23 7.17
CA VAL A 294 14.97 -18.02 7.30
C VAL A 294 15.70 -18.08 5.96
#